data_d6795dab13c5b9874788cb72892b9ca3
#
_entry.id   d6795dab13c5b9874788cb72892b9ca3
#
_cell.length_a   1.000
_cell.length_b   1.000
_cell.length_c   1.000
_cell.angle_alpha   90.00
_cell.angle_beta   90.00
_cell.angle_gamma   90.00
#
_symmetry.space_group_name_H-M   'P 1'
#
loop_
_entity.id
_entity.type
_entity.pdbx_description
1 polymer ?
#
loop_
_entity_poly.entity_id
_entity_poly.type
_entity_poly.pdbx_seq_one_letter_code
_entity_poly.pdbx_strand_id
1 'polypeptide(L)'
;MKCEKGDLAKIIFSLNKNNIGKIVLVEKYIGKFDAGGKFDFKGITCVVPIADHYWWISGQGLSNMFGDTPKAYIADSWLEPLRPDADKIKQKELAPQDVDVAA
;
A
#
# COMPACT_ATOMS: atom_id res chain seq x y z
N MET A 1 3.35 11.13 2.21
CA MET A 1 2.99 9.77 1.77
C MET A 1 4.24 9.01 1.39
N LYS A 2 4.23 7.71 1.64
CA LYS A 2 5.35 6.84 1.28
C LYS A 2 5.23 6.30 -0.14
N CYS A 3 4.02 5.98 -0.57
CA CYS A 3 3.78 5.31 -1.84
C CYS A 3 3.43 6.29 -2.94
N GLU A 4 3.61 5.83 -4.18
CA GLU A 4 3.22 6.53 -5.39
C GLU A 4 2.51 5.55 -6.31
N LYS A 5 1.69 6.10 -7.20
CA LYS A 5 0.99 5.29 -8.19
C LYS A 5 2.01 4.49 -9.02
N GLY A 6 1.75 3.21 -9.16
CA GLY A 6 2.62 2.30 -9.91
C GLY A 6 3.65 1.58 -9.06
N ASP A 7 3.77 1.92 -7.78
CA ASP A 7 4.70 1.23 -6.89
C ASP A 7 4.27 -0.21 -6.65
N LEU A 8 5.25 -1.09 -6.49
CA LEU A 8 5.04 -2.34 -5.78
C LEU A 8 5.30 -2.08 -4.30
N ALA A 9 4.47 -2.63 -3.45
CA ALA A 9 4.59 -2.41 -2.02
C ALA A 9 4.25 -3.66 -1.25
N LYS A 10 4.82 -3.77 -0.05
CA LYS A 10 4.51 -4.85 0.88
C LYS A 10 3.52 -4.34 1.91
N ILE A 11 2.50 -5.13 2.19
CA ILE A 11 1.54 -4.80 3.25
C ILE A 11 2.18 -5.16 4.58
N ILE A 12 2.44 -4.14 5.41
CA ILE A 12 3.08 -4.32 6.72
C ILE A 12 2.08 -4.35 7.86
N PHE A 13 0.85 -3.89 7.62
CA PHE A 13 -0.23 -4.01 8.57
C PHE A 13 -1.57 -4.04 7.85
N SER A 14 -2.54 -4.75 8.40
CA SER A 14 -3.90 -4.79 7.86
C SER A 14 -4.83 -5.31 8.95
N LEU A 15 -6.08 -4.83 8.96
CA LEU A 15 -7.10 -5.37 9.83
C LEU A 15 -7.38 -6.83 9.48
N ASN A 16 -7.25 -7.18 8.23
CA ASN A 16 -7.29 -8.59 7.82
C ASN A 16 -5.87 -9.14 7.80
N LYS A 17 -5.55 -9.94 8.80
CA LYS A 17 -4.19 -10.47 8.97
C LYS A 17 -3.71 -11.30 7.79
N ASN A 18 -4.63 -11.87 7.01
CA ASN A 18 -4.26 -12.66 5.84
C ASN A 18 -3.57 -11.83 4.77
N ASN A 19 -3.76 -10.51 4.79
CA ASN A 19 -3.15 -9.63 3.81
C ASN A 19 -1.74 -9.18 4.20
N ILE A 20 -1.35 -9.32 5.46
CA ILE A 20 -0.03 -8.87 5.92
C ILE A 20 1.07 -9.69 5.26
N GLY A 21 2.08 -9.00 4.74
CA GLY A 21 3.21 -9.64 4.07
C GLY A 21 3.05 -9.79 2.57
N LYS A 22 1.88 -9.51 2.04
CA LYS A 22 1.65 -9.66 0.59
C LYS A 22 2.23 -8.48 -0.18
N ILE A 23 2.68 -8.76 -1.39
CA ILE A 23 3.18 -7.75 -2.31
C ILE A 23 2.04 -7.35 -3.24
N VAL A 24 1.82 -6.05 -3.36
CA VAL A 24 0.69 -5.51 -4.12
C VAL A 24 1.15 -4.39 -5.04
N LEU A 25 0.33 -4.11 -6.04
CA LEU A 25 0.51 -2.95 -6.92
C LEU A 25 -0.33 -1.80 -6.37
N VAL A 26 0.31 -0.64 -6.20
CA VAL A 26 -0.36 0.59 -5.78
C VAL A 26 -0.94 1.23 -7.03
N GLU A 27 -2.26 1.20 -7.18
CA GLU A 27 -2.91 1.55 -8.43
C GLU A 27 -3.39 2.98 -8.52
N LYS A 28 -4.14 3.42 -7.52
CA LYS A 28 -4.82 4.72 -7.61
C LYS A 28 -4.96 5.34 -6.23
N TYR A 29 -4.68 6.63 -6.16
CA TYR A 29 -4.89 7.39 -4.94
C TYR A 29 -6.38 7.65 -4.75
N ILE A 30 -6.89 7.41 -3.56
CA ILE A 30 -8.29 7.63 -3.22
C ILE A 30 -8.48 9.00 -2.59
N GLY A 31 -7.68 9.30 -1.57
CA GLY A 31 -7.79 10.56 -0.86
C GLY A 31 -7.26 10.47 0.56
N LYS A 32 -7.32 11.59 1.26
CA LYS A 32 -6.95 11.68 2.66
C LYS A 32 -8.24 11.73 3.49
N PHE A 33 -8.30 10.91 4.54
CA PHE A 33 -9.49 10.81 5.39
C PHE A 33 -9.10 10.83 6.85
N ASP A 34 -10.04 11.28 7.69
CA ASP A 34 -9.94 11.08 9.13
C ASP A 34 -10.44 9.69 9.50
N ALA A 35 -10.08 9.22 10.69
CA ALA A 35 -10.56 7.93 11.19
C ALA A 35 -12.09 7.92 11.16
N GLY A 36 -12.66 6.84 10.59
CA GLY A 36 -14.10 6.72 10.42
C GLY A 36 -14.65 7.44 9.20
N GLY A 37 -13.78 8.06 8.41
CA GLY A 37 -14.17 8.70 7.16
C GLY A 37 -14.74 7.70 6.17
N LYS A 38 -15.51 8.19 5.20
CA LYS A 38 -16.23 7.33 4.26
C LYS A 38 -16.02 7.79 2.83
N PHE A 39 -16.04 6.84 1.92
CA PHE A 39 -16.13 7.12 0.49
C PHE A 39 -16.99 6.04 -0.17
N ASP A 40 -17.57 6.38 -1.32
CA ASP A 40 -18.42 5.44 -2.05
C ASP A 40 -17.66 4.82 -3.21
N PHE A 41 -17.87 3.53 -3.40
CA PHE A 41 -17.35 2.80 -4.54
C PHE A 41 -18.43 1.89 -5.09
N LYS A 42 -18.91 2.21 -6.30
CA LYS A 42 -19.95 1.44 -6.99
C LYS A 42 -21.17 1.17 -6.11
N GLY A 43 -21.63 2.20 -5.41
CA GLY A 43 -22.80 2.10 -4.55
C GLY A 43 -22.54 1.50 -3.18
N ILE A 44 -21.30 1.15 -2.88
CA ILE A 44 -20.94 0.61 -1.57
C ILE A 44 -20.20 1.68 -0.79
N THR A 45 -20.63 1.90 0.46
CA THR A 45 -19.96 2.83 1.36
C THR A 45 -18.78 2.13 2.01
N CYS A 46 -17.59 2.69 1.81
CA CYS A 46 -16.35 2.18 2.41
C CYS A 46 -15.95 3.08 3.57
N VAL A 47 -15.58 2.47 4.69
CA VAL A 47 -15.20 3.20 5.91
C VAL A 47 -13.72 2.96 6.15
N VAL A 48 -12.99 4.03 6.50
CA VAL A 48 -11.55 3.92 6.74
C VAL A 48 -11.27 3.89 8.25
N PRO A 49 -10.36 3.01 8.69
CA PRO A 49 -10.14 2.80 10.13
C PRO A 49 -9.26 3.85 10.80
N ILE A 50 -8.35 4.47 10.08
CA ILE A 50 -7.42 5.46 10.67
C ILE A 50 -7.33 6.70 9.79
N ALA A 51 -6.84 7.79 10.39
CA ALA A 51 -6.57 9.02 9.66
C ALA A 51 -5.31 8.82 8.82
N ASP A 52 -5.44 8.84 7.52
CA ASP A 52 -4.32 8.61 6.60
C ASP A 52 -4.72 8.92 5.17
N HIS A 53 -3.75 8.83 4.27
CA HIS A 53 -3.99 8.75 2.84
C HIS A 53 -4.31 7.31 2.46
N TYR A 54 -5.19 7.11 1.49
CA TYR A 54 -5.63 5.77 1.10
C TYR A 54 -5.40 5.53 -0.38
N TRP A 55 -5.08 4.27 -0.69
CA TRP A 55 -4.78 3.82 -2.03
C TRP A 55 -5.61 2.61 -2.40
N TRP A 56 -6.04 2.54 -3.66
CA TRP A 56 -6.46 1.27 -4.24
C TRP A 56 -5.23 0.45 -4.55
N ILE A 57 -5.25 -0.81 -4.14
CA ILE A 57 -4.19 -1.77 -4.40
C ILE A 57 -4.76 -3.01 -5.05
N SER A 58 -3.92 -3.73 -5.81
CA SER A 58 -4.30 -5.01 -6.41
C SER A 58 -3.21 -6.03 -6.14
N GLY A 59 -3.61 -7.30 -6.06
CA GLY A 59 -2.67 -8.38 -5.84
C GLY A 59 -3.39 -9.70 -5.69
N GLN A 60 -2.62 -10.78 -5.75
CA GLN A 60 -3.16 -12.11 -5.58
C GLN A 60 -3.26 -12.44 -4.09
N GLY A 61 -4.30 -13.15 -3.75
CA GLY A 61 -4.48 -13.63 -2.39
C GLY A 61 -4.95 -12.59 -1.40
N LEU A 62 -5.36 -11.42 -1.85
CA LEU A 62 -5.98 -10.44 -0.95
C LEU A 62 -7.35 -10.92 -0.53
N SER A 63 -7.77 -10.53 0.65
CA SER A 63 -9.11 -10.85 1.15
C SER A 63 -9.72 -9.67 1.88
N ASN A 64 -11.06 -9.66 1.93
CA ASN A 64 -11.82 -8.70 2.70
C ASN A 64 -12.90 -9.45 3.48
N MET A 65 -13.85 -8.72 4.08
CA MET A 65 -14.88 -9.35 4.89
C MET A 65 -15.80 -10.28 4.09
N PHE A 66 -15.78 -10.17 2.76
CA PHE A 66 -16.62 -11.00 1.88
C PHE A 66 -15.84 -12.15 1.23
N GLY A 67 -14.55 -12.32 1.54
CA GLY A 67 -13.72 -13.36 0.97
C GLY A 67 -12.58 -12.83 0.14
N ASP A 68 -12.09 -13.64 -0.79
CA ASP A 68 -10.96 -13.26 -1.63
C ASP A 68 -11.34 -12.15 -2.61
N THR A 69 -10.41 -11.24 -2.83
CA THR A 69 -10.62 -10.13 -3.75
C THR A 69 -9.30 -9.77 -4.44
N PRO A 70 -9.33 -9.41 -5.74
CA PRO A 70 -8.12 -8.94 -6.40
C PRO A 70 -7.76 -7.51 -6.07
N LYS A 71 -8.67 -6.74 -5.47
CA LYS A 71 -8.45 -5.33 -5.16
C LYS A 71 -8.94 -4.99 -3.77
N ALA A 72 -8.27 -4.00 -3.16
CA ALA A 72 -8.65 -3.53 -1.83
C ALA A 72 -8.21 -2.07 -1.70
N TYR A 73 -8.65 -1.41 -0.64
CA TYR A 73 -8.12 -0.10 -0.27
C TYR A 73 -7.35 -0.23 1.04
N ILE A 74 -6.29 0.56 1.19
CA ILE A 74 -5.44 0.45 2.35
C ILE A 74 -4.77 1.79 2.66
N ALA A 75 -4.47 2.02 3.92
CA ALA A 75 -3.77 3.21 4.37
C ALA A 75 -2.32 3.21 3.89
N ASP A 76 -1.84 4.38 3.48
CA ASP A 76 -0.46 4.54 3.00
C ASP A 76 0.56 4.08 4.04
N SER A 77 0.34 4.39 5.32
CA SER A 77 1.28 4.00 6.38
C SER A 77 1.34 2.50 6.62
N TRP A 78 0.38 1.74 6.10
CA TRP A 78 0.36 0.28 6.21
C TRP A 78 1.04 -0.41 5.04
N LEU A 79 1.64 0.36 4.15
CA LEU A 79 2.38 -0.13 2.99
C LEU A 79 3.85 0.25 3.13
N GLU A 80 4.71 -0.61 2.61
CA GLU A 80 6.14 -0.32 2.48
C GLU A 80 6.51 -0.42 1.01
N PRO A 81 6.84 0.69 0.36
CA PRO A 81 7.21 0.65 -1.06
C PRO A 81 8.54 -0.09 -1.25
N LEU A 82 8.63 -0.85 -2.32
CA LEU A 82 9.79 -1.67 -2.61
C LEU A 82 10.75 -1.01 -3.60
N ARG A 83 10.71 0.30 -3.72
CA ARG A 83 11.60 1.04 -4.59
C ARG A 83 13.03 0.99 -4.05
N PRO A 84 14.00 0.66 -4.89
CA PRO A 84 15.39 0.62 -4.43
C PRO A 84 15.89 1.94 -3.86
N ASP A 85 15.48 3.06 -4.43
CA ASP A 85 15.93 4.37 -3.96
C ASP A 85 15.32 4.77 -2.62
N ALA A 86 14.22 4.18 -2.21
CA ALA A 86 13.67 4.40 -0.88
C ALA A 86 14.64 3.92 0.19
N ASP A 87 15.28 2.80 -0.04
CA ASP A 87 16.28 2.27 0.88
C ASP A 87 17.56 3.12 0.88
N LYS A 88 17.96 3.58 -0.28
CA LYS A 88 19.15 4.42 -0.39
C LYS A 88 19.01 5.72 0.38
N ILE A 89 17.86 6.31 0.32
CA ILE A 89 17.59 7.53 1.06
C ILE A 89 17.81 7.32 2.55
N LYS A 90 17.45 6.17 3.02
CA LYS A 90 17.60 5.85 4.43
C LYS A 90 19.03 5.52 4.80
N GLN A 91 19.72 4.88 3.89
CA GLN A 91 21.03 4.36 4.15
C GLN A 91 22.15 5.29 3.77
N LYS A 92 22.14 5.66 2.82
CA LYS A 92 23.07 6.16 2.19
C LYS A 92 23.95 6.43 1.80
N GLU A 93 23.68 4.95 1.11
CA GLU A 93 24.12 4.48 0.52
C GLU A 93 24.43 3.76 0.04
N LEU A 94 24.47 3.20 -0.10
CA LEU A 94 24.84 2.18 -0.69
C LEU A 94 25.15 1.76 -1.47
N ALA A 95 25.31 1.59 -1.42
CA ALA A 95 25.85 1.11 -2.42
C ALA A 95 25.88 0.76 -3.18
N PRO A 96 25.95 0.69 -3.37
CA PRO A 96 26.09 0.35 -4.34
C PRO A 96 25.70 -0.04 -4.86
N GLN A 97 25.62 -0.29 -5.04
CA GLN A 97 25.49 -0.37 -5.79
C GLN A 97 25.05 -0.59 -6.23
N ASP A 98 25.17 -0.74 -6.09
CA ASP A 98 25.08 -0.62 -6.71
C ASP A 98 24.75 -0.79 -7.19
N VAL A 99 24.75 -0.88 -7.10
CA VAL A 99 24.78 -0.68 -7.74
C VAL A 99 24.49 -0.79 -8.24
N ASP A 100 24.64 -0.96 -8.28
CA ASP A 100 24.64 -0.77 -8.84
C ASP A 100 24.34 -1.03 -9.18
N VAL A 101 24.30 -1.28 -8.99
CA VAL A 101 24.31 -1.19 -9.32
C VAL A 101 24.08 -1.30 -9.56
N ALA A 102 24.20 -1.58 -9.49
CA ALA A 102 24.32 -1.47 -9.68
C ALA A 102 24.22 -1.58 -9.75
N ALA A 103 24.29 -1.76 -9.63
CA ALA A 103 24.49 -1.65 -9.64
C ALA A 103 24.36 -1.50 -9.69
#